data_0d00cee07c764448053cc6507f0860f5
#
_entry.id   0d00cee07c764448053cc6507f0860f5
#
_cell.length_a   1.000
_cell.length_b   1.000
_cell.length_c   1.000
_cell.angle_alpha   90.00
_cell.angle_beta   90.00
_cell.angle_gamma   90.00
#
_symmetry.space_group_name_H-M   'P 1'
#
loop_
_entity.id
_entity.type
_entity.pdbx_description
1 polymer ?
#
loop_
_entity_poly.entity_id
_entity_poly.type
_entity_poly.pdbx_seq_one_letter_code
_entity_poly.pdbx_strand_id
1 'polypeptide(L)'
;MRINHNISALKACNILGKTGGALDKSLERLSSGFRINRAADDAAGLAISEKMKTQIAGLEQASRNAADGISVIQTAEGALDEVEAMLQRMRELSVQAANGVNTDEDRAAIQDEIDQLNEEINRVSTTTEFNTKKLLNGTVDRRSYSDNEKIQLISLSDSVAITEYALSVTKAPQPAQVETTIPGSTSKSAALGYNGKIAINEKEIEIKETDTLNDVYEKLREAGSTVDINVTPTVEGADGEPETATIADATGLLFETTDKGDDASIEIYCTNEELAKALGISSGISGAGVDAEVTLDYTTGFARTATVSIDGDYVTVTDVDDFKMKFKVQGEAEATVTVLKAGPMDLQIGANEGQTMEVRIPKVDTDTLGTAVVNVNTQESAQKAITIFENAIQEVSAIRAKLGAYQNRLEHSINSLNISAENLTEALSRVEDVDMAKEMVTYTQQQVLSQSGNAMLAQANERPQSILSLLQS
;
A
#
# COMPACT_ATOMS: atom_id res chain seq x y z
N MET A 1 4.08 -11.18 95.51
CA MET A 1 3.82 -10.21 94.43
C MET A 1 5.12 -9.47 94.10
N ARG A 2 5.44 -9.29 92.83
CA ARG A 2 6.64 -8.54 92.38
C ARG A 2 6.22 -7.10 92.06
N ILE A 3 6.64 -6.13 92.91
CA ILE A 3 6.20 -4.72 92.79
C ILE A 3 7.06 -3.98 91.76
N ASN A 4 8.34 -4.41 91.53
CA ASN A 4 9.22 -3.77 90.60
C ASN A 4 8.94 -4.02 89.11
N HIS A 5 8.11 -4.97 88.80
CA HIS A 5 7.74 -5.27 87.40
C HIS A 5 6.23 -5.52 87.32
N ASN A 6 5.48 -4.57 86.72
CA ASN A 6 4.05 -4.69 86.45
C ASN A 6 3.81 -5.41 85.10
N ILE A 7 3.85 -6.77 85.13
CA ILE A 7 3.72 -7.63 83.95
C ILE A 7 2.35 -7.47 83.30
N SER A 8 1.29 -7.16 84.06
CA SER A 8 -0.05 -6.93 83.54
C SER A 8 -0.13 -5.63 82.71
N ALA A 9 0.48 -4.55 83.22
CA ALA A 9 0.59 -3.29 82.45
C ALA A 9 1.48 -3.44 81.19
N LEU A 10 2.57 -4.18 81.29
CA LEU A 10 3.46 -4.44 80.12
C LEU A 10 2.73 -5.24 79.02
N LYS A 11 1.95 -6.28 79.42
CA LYS A 11 1.14 -7.03 78.46
C LYS A 11 0.04 -6.16 77.86
N ALA A 12 -0.62 -5.32 78.63
CA ALA A 12 -1.65 -4.39 78.12
C ALA A 12 -1.05 -3.37 77.17
N CYS A 13 0.13 -2.81 77.45
CA CYS A 13 0.86 -1.89 76.59
C CYS A 13 1.26 -2.56 75.25
N ASN A 14 1.77 -3.80 75.31
CA ASN A 14 2.14 -4.52 74.07
C ASN A 14 0.90 -4.87 73.21
N ILE A 15 -0.26 -5.20 73.83
CA ILE A 15 -1.50 -5.41 73.09
C ILE A 15 -2.00 -4.10 72.50
N LEU A 16 -1.95 -3.01 73.27
CA LEU A 16 -2.37 -1.68 72.81
C LEU A 16 -1.52 -1.23 71.60
N GLY A 17 -0.17 -1.44 71.66
CA GLY A 17 0.71 -1.14 70.54
C GLY A 17 0.38 -1.95 69.28
N LYS A 18 0.05 -3.26 69.41
CA LYS A 18 -0.40 -4.10 68.30
C LYS A 18 -1.74 -3.62 67.75
N THR A 19 -2.72 -3.27 68.58
CA THR A 19 -4.02 -2.74 68.21
C THR A 19 -3.91 -1.38 67.50
N GLY A 20 -3.00 -0.49 67.99
CA GLY A 20 -2.72 0.78 67.34
C GLY A 20 -2.16 0.57 65.91
N GLY A 21 -1.16 -0.31 65.75
CA GLY A 21 -0.61 -0.62 64.44
C GLY A 21 -1.64 -1.28 63.48
N ALA A 22 -2.58 -2.09 64.01
CA ALA A 22 -3.65 -2.64 63.23
C ALA A 22 -4.69 -1.56 62.84
N LEU A 23 -5.00 -0.61 63.72
CA LEU A 23 -5.87 0.53 63.46
C LEU A 23 -5.27 1.43 62.35
N ASP A 24 -3.99 1.77 62.42
CA ASP A 24 -3.28 2.58 61.44
C ASP A 24 -3.31 1.91 60.05
N LYS A 25 -3.11 0.58 59.98
CA LYS A 25 -3.23 -0.20 58.77
C LYS A 25 -4.63 -0.20 58.15
N SER A 26 -5.67 -0.39 59.00
CA SER A 26 -7.05 -0.30 58.49
C SER A 26 -7.39 1.12 58.03
N LEU A 27 -6.89 2.15 58.68
CA LEU A 27 -7.04 3.54 58.24
C LEU A 27 -6.37 3.78 56.89
N GLU A 28 -5.14 3.29 56.70
CA GLU A 28 -4.39 3.37 55.44
C GLU A 28 -5.17 2.70 54.28
N ARG A 29 -5.72 1.49 54.51
CA ARG A 29 -6.54 0.76 53.55
C ARG A 29 -7.86 1.45 53.20
N LEU A 30 -8.57 1.97 54.20
CA LEU A 30 -9.79 2.71 54.01
C LEU A 30 -9.57 4.04 53.28
N SER A 31 -8.44 4.69 53.52
CA SER A 31 -8.10 5.95 52.87
C SER A 31 -7.63 5.77 51.43
N SER A 32 -6.89 4.70 51.13
CA SER A 32 -6.38 4.40 49.77
C SER A 32 -7.40 3.65 48.91
N GLY A 33 -8.34 2.91 49.51
CA GLY A 33 -9.22 1.96 48.84
C GLY A 33 -8.55 0.64 48.47
N PHE A 34 -7.24 0.50 48.75
CA PHE A 34 -6.46 -0.69 48.39
C PHE A 34 -6.16 -1.56 49.61
N ARG A 35 -6.24 -2.88 49.41
CA ARG A 35 -5.86 -3.88 50.40
C ARG A 35 -4.36 -4.00 50.53
N ILE A 36 -3.63 -3.79 49.43
CA ILE A 36 -2.18 -3.88 49.31
C ILE A 36 -1.63 -2.50 48.99
N ASN A 37 -1.10 -1.83 50.01
CA ASN A 37 -0.46 -0.50 49.83
C ASN A 37 1.04 -0.55 49.77
N ARG A 38 1.64 -1.58 50.34
CA ARG A 38 3.10 -1.73 50.45
C ARG A 38 3.52 -3.18 50.18
N ALA A 39 4.75 -3.36 49.71
CA ALA A 39 5.33 -4.69 49.52
C ALA A 39 5.33 -5.56 50.80
N ALA A 40 5.34 -4.91 51.99
CA ALA A 40 5.26 -5.58 53.27
C ALA A 40 3.87 -6.15 53.59
N ASP A 41 2.80 -5.74 52.88
CA ASP A 41 1.47 -6.25 53.07
C ASP A 41 1.25 -7.57 52.35
N ASP A 42 1.66 -7.63 51.07
CA ASP A 42 1.66 -8.83 50.23
C ASP A 42 2.58 -8.61 49.04
N ALA A 43 3.80 -9.12 49.12
CA ALA A 43 4.79 -8.96 48.06
C ALA A 43 4.40 -9.70 46.76
N ALA A 44 3.73 -10.84 46.88
CA ALA A 44 3.28 -11.61 45.71
C ALA A 44 2.09 -10.94 45.02
N GLY A 45 1.10 -10.49 45.82
CA GLY A 45 -0.05 -9.74 45.33
C GLY A 45 0.35 -8.44 44.66
N LEU A 46 1.31 -7.69 45.24
CA LEU A 46 1.84 -6.46 44.63
C LEU A 46 2.52 -6.73 43.30
N ALA A 47 3.36 -7.74 43.20
CA ALA A 47 4.04 -8.09 41.94
C ALA A 47 3.02 -8.49 40.83
N ILE A 48 1.95 -9.20 41.20
CA ILE A 48 0.88 -9.56 40.26
C ILE A 48 0.08 -8.33 39.85
N SER A 49 -0.31 -7.44 40.81
CA SER A 49 -1.07 -6.23 40.50
C SER A 49 -0.29 -5.28 39.57
N GLU A 50 1.00 -5.06 39.82
CA GLU A 50 1.85 -4.22 38.94
C GLU A 50 2.00 -4.82 37.54
N LYS A 51 2.12 -6.14 37.43
CA LYS A 51 2.11 -6.83 36.11
C LYS A 51 0.78 -6.65 35.39
N MET A 52 -0.34 -6.80 36.09
CA MET A 52 -1.68 -6.57 35.51
C MET A 52 -1.88 -5.12 35.06
N LYS A 53 -1.48 -4.14 35.89
CA LYS A 53 -1.53 -2.71 35.52
C LYS A 53 -0.73 -2.42 34.26
N THR A 54 0.48 -2.97 34.15
CA THR A 54 1.31 -2.83 32.95
C THR A 54 0.63 -3.47 31.73
N GLN A 55 0.01 -4.62 31.89
CA GLN A 55 -0.73 -5.28 30.80
C GLN A 55 -1.97 -4.47 30.37
N ILE A 56 -2.75 -3.95 31.31
CA ILE A 56 -3.93 -3.10 31.03
C ILE A 56 -3.49 -1.87 30.24
N ALA A 57 -2.47 -1.14 30.72
CA ALA A 57 -1.94 0.03 30.03
C ALA A 57 -1.43 -0.33 28.60
N GLY A 58 -0.80 -1.50 28.42
CA GLY A 58 -0.38 -2.02 27.14
C GLY A 58 -1.55 -2.32 26.20
N LEU A 59 -2.64 -2.93 26.70
CA LEU A 59 -3.85 -3.23 25.92
C LEU A 59 -4.58 -1.95 25.50
N GLU A 60 -4.70 -0.97 26.40
CA GLU A 60 -5.27 0.33 26.08
C GLU A 60 -4.48 1.07 25.01
N GLN A 61 -3.14 1.02 25.08
CA GLN A 61 -2.30 1.61 24.03
C GLN A 61 -2.44 0.86 22.71
N ALA A 62 -2.52 -0.47 22.74
CA ALA A 62 -2.76 -1.29 21.55
C ALA A 62 -4.13 -0.98 20.90
N SER A 63 -5.16 -0.72 21.71
CA SER A 63 -6.48 -0.29 21.23
C SER A 63 -6.41 1.08 20.53
N ARG A 64 -5.65 2.04 21.09
CA ARG A 64 -5.40 3.34 20.42
C ARG A 64 -4.62 3.17 19.12
N ASN A 65 -3.56 2.37 19.12
CA ASN A 65 -2.78 2.08 17.91
C ASN A 65 -3.64 1.45 16.79
N ALA A 66 -4.56 0.57 17.15
CA ALA A 66 -5.49 -0.02 16.19
C ALA A 66 -6.47 1.02 15.63
N ALA A 67 -6.96 1.96 16.44
CA ALA A 67 -7.78 3.07 15.98
C ALA A 67 -7.04 4.04 15.06
N ASP A 68 -5.76 4.32 15.36
CA ASP A 68 -4.88 5.08 14.47
C ASP A 68 -4.70 4.35 13.13
N GLY A 69 -4.52 3.03 13.15
CA GLY A 69 -4.45 2.20 11.95
C GLY A 69 -5.73 2.28 11.10
N ILE A 70 -6.91 2.27 11.72
CA ILE A 70 -8.18 2.47 11.01
C ILE A 70 -8.20 3.85 10.33
N SER A 71 -7.73 4.90 11.00
CA SER A 71 -7.70 6.25 10.43
C SER A 71 -6.79 6.35 9.20
N VAL A 72 -5.65 5.63 9.19
CA VAL A 72 -4.76 5.51 8.02
C VAL A 72 -5.48 4.81 6.86
N ILE A 73 -6.14 3.68 7.15
CA ILE A 73 -6.88 2.90 6.15
C ILE A 73 -7.99 3.75 5.52
N GLN A 74 -8.78 4.46 6.34
CA GLN A 74 -9.85 5.33 5.86
C GLN A 74 -9.34 6.49 4.99
N THR A 75 -8.16 7.03 5.31
CA THR A 75 -7.53 8.07 4.47
C THR A 75 -7.13 7.50 3.10
N ALA A 76 -6.55 6.30 3.08
CA ALA A 76 -6.19 5.63 1.82
C ALA A 76 -7.43 5.23 1.02
N GLU A 77 -8.48 4.73 1.68
CA GLU A 77 -9.73 4.33 1.05
C GLU A 77 -10.44 5.53 0.41
N GLY A 78 -10.49 6.68 1.10
CA GLY A 78 -11.08 7.90 0.55
C GLY A 78 -10.35 8.38 -0.72
N ALA A 79 -9.01 8.29 -0.75
CA ALA A 79 -8.24 8.61 -1.94
C ALA A 79 -8.48 7.60 -3.09
N LEU A 80 -8.62 6.31 -2.77
CA LEU A 80 -8.92 5.27 -3.76
C LEU A 80 -10.34 5.38 -4.33
N ASP A 81 -11.30 5.90 -3.55
CA ASP A 81 -12.66 6.20 -4.02
C ASP A 81 -12.64 7.27 -5.11
N GLU A 82 -11.84 8.33 -4.93
CA GLU A 82 -11.62 9.36 -5.95
C GLU A 82 -10.93 8.79 -7.21
N VAL A 83 -9.92 7.90 -7.03
CA VAL A 83 -9.26 7.22 -8.16
C VAL A 83 -10.27 6.36 -8.92
N GLU A 84 -11.11 5.59 -8.23
CA GLU A 84 -12.14 4.77 -8.87
C GLU A 84 -13.16 5.63 -9.65
N ALA A 85 -13.57 6.78 -9.11
CA ALA A 85 -14.45 7.71 -9.80
C ALA A 85 -13.81 8.28 -11.07
N MET A 86 -12.50 8.61 -11.03
CA MET A 86 -11.75 9.05 -12.21
C MET A 86 -11.67 7.94 -13.26
N LEU A 87 -11.37 6.71 -12.89
CA LEU A 87 -11.32 5.56 -13.80
C LEU A 87 -12.69 5.27 -14.43
N GLN A 88 -13.78 5.39 -13.68
CA GLN A 88 -15.14 5.28 -14.21
C GLN A 88 -15.41 6.36 -15.25
N ARG A 89 -14.98 7.61 -14.99
CA ARG A 89 -15.10 8.71 -15.95
C ARG A 89 -14.27 8.45 -17.21
N MET A 90 -13.05 7.95 -17.09
CA MET A 90 -12.21 7.60 -18.23
C MET A 90 -12.84 6.47 -19.06
N ARG A 91 -13.46 5.46 -18.42
CA ARG A 91 -14.21 4.41 -19.11
C ARG A 91 -15.41 4.98 -19.86
N GLU A 92 -16.18 5.92 -19.27
CA GLU A 92 -17.28 6.60 -19.96
C GLU A 92 -16.79 7.36 -21.19
N LEU A 93 -15.68 8.09 -21.07
CA LEU A 93 -15.03 8.82 -22.16
C LEU A 93 -14.59 7.87 -23.28
N SER A 94 -14.03 6.72 -22.93
CA SER A 94 -13.65 5.69 -23.92
C SER A 94 -14.84 5.12 -24.67
N VAL A 95 -15.95 4.86 -23.97
CA VAL A 95 -17.21 4.43 -24.61
C VAL A 95 -17.73 5.53 -25.55
N GLN A 96 -17.61 6.80 -25.16
CA GLN A 96 -17.98 7.92 -26.01
C GLN A 96 -17.05 7.99 -27.24
N ALA A 97 -15.73 7.87 -27.08
CA ALA A 97 -14.74 7.90 -28.18
C ALA A 97 -14.91 6.74 -29.16
N ALA A 98 -15.29 5.57 -28.66
CA ALA A 98 -15.57 4.37 -29.49
C ALA A 98 -16.77 4.52 -30.43
N ASN A 99 -17.58 5.58 -30.26
CA ASN A 99 -18.72 5.82 -31.13
C ASN A 99 -18.27 6.34 -32.51
N GLY A 100 -18.69 5.67 -33.59
CA GLY A 100 -18.32 5.99 -34.96
C GLY A 100 -18.87 7.34 -35.50
N VAL A 101 -19.66 8.08 -34.69
CA VAL A 101 -20.15 9.41 -35.08
C VAL A 101 -19.20 10.55 -34.70
N ASN A 102 -18.22 10.28 -33.88
CA ASN A 102 -17.24 11.26 -33.43
C ASN A 102 -16.21 11.54 -34.53
N THR A 103 -15.83 12.81 -34.66
CA THR A 103 -14.72 13.23 -35.49
C THR A 103 -13.39 12.98 -34.78
N ASP A 104 -12.28 13.07 -35.51
CA ASP A 104 -10.94 12.94 -34.91
C ASP A 104 -10.66 14.07 -33.91
N GLU A 105 -11.16 15.30 -34.19
CA GLU A 105 -11.04 16.41 -33.24
C GLU A 105 -11.83 16.15 -31.94
N ASP A 106 -13.03 15.50 -32.04
CA ASP A 106 -13.80 15.13 -30.85
C ASP A 106 -13.06 14.09 -30.02
N ARG A 107 -12.44 13.09 -30.66
CA ARG A 107 -11.64 12.07 -29.99
C ARG A 107 -10.37 12.66 -29.36
N ALA A 108 -9.68 13.58 -30.04
CA ALA A 108 -8.53 14.27 -29.50
C ALA A 108 -8.90 15.08 -28.24
N ALA A 109 -10.04 15.77 -28.24
CA ALA A 109 -10.52 16.47 -27.05
C ALA A 109 -10.87 15.51 -25.90
N ILE A 110 -11.37 14.30 -26.21
CA ILE A 110 -11.58 13.24 -25.20
C ILE A 110 -10.26 12.73 -24.67
N GLN A 111 -9.24 12.55 -25.52
CA GLN A 111 -7.90 12.16 -25.10
C GLN A 111 -7.28 13.15 -24.13
N ASP A 112 -7.40 14.44 -24.44
CA ASP A 112 -6.91 15.51 -23.53
C ASP A 112 -7.55 15.41 -22.13
N GLU A 113 -8.86 15.06 -22.05
CA GLU A 113 -9.54 14.87 -20.76
C GLU A 113 -9.02 13.61 -20.05
N ILE A 114 -8.77 12.51 -20.77
CA ILE A 114 -8.19 11.27 -20.22
C ILE A 114 -6.78 11.54 -19.69
N ASP A 115 -5.95 12.28 -20.42
CA ASP A 115 -4.59 12.63 -20.01
C ASP A 115 -4.59 13.45 -18.72
N GLN A 116 -5.49 14.43 -18.59
CA GLN A 116 -5.65 15.20 -17.35
C GLN A 116 -6.10 14.34 -16.17
N LEU A 117 -6.99 13.37 -16.40
CA LEU A 117 -7.41 12.42 -15.37
C LEU A 117 -6.26 11.48 -14.95
N ASN A 118 -5.42 11.05 -15.90
CA ASN A 118 -4.20 10.29 -15.61
C ASN A 118 -3.21 11.10 -14.76
N GLU A 119 -2.99 12.38 -15.08
CA GLU A 119 -2.16 13.26 -14.27
C GLU A 119 -2.73 13.41 -12.84
N GLU A 120 -4.05 13.52 -12.71
CA GLU A 120 -4.71 13.63 -11.41
C GLU A 120 -4.60 12.36 -10.60
N ILE A 121 -4.72 11.15 -11.21
CA ILE A 121 -4.45 9.87 -10.54
C ILE A 121 -3.02 9.85 -9.99
N ASN A 122 -2.03 10.23 -10.80
CA ASN A 122 -0.63 10.30 -10.38
C ASN A 122 -0.42 11.33 -9.25
N ARG A 123 -1.14 12.46 -9.31
CA ARG A 123 -1.11 13.46 -8.25
C ARG A 123 -1.69 12.90 -6.95
N VAL A 124 -2.85 12.24 -6.97
CA VAL A 124 -3.47 11.59 -5.81
C VAL A 124 -2.52 10.55 -5.22
N SER A 125 -1.90 9.71 -6.05
CA SER A 125 -0.91 8.71 -5.63
C SER A 125 0.26 9.32 -4.86
N THR A 126 0.76 10.45 -5.32
CA THR A 126 1.96 11.09 -4.73
C THR A 126 1.65 12.05 -3.59
N THR A 127 0.44 12.60 -3.51
CA THR A 127 0.05 13.59 -2.48
C THR A 127 -0.65 12.98 -1.28
N THR A 128 -1.35 11.85 -1.43
CA THR A 128 -2.07 11.22 -0.32
C THR A 128 -1.12 10.78 0.78
N GLU A 129 -1.25 11.41 1.95
CA GLU A 129 -0.39 11.14 3.09
C GLU A 129 -1.17 11.14 4.40
N PHE A 130 -0.66 10.40 5.36
CA PHE A 130 -1.08 10.43 6.75
C PHE A 130 0.14 10.63 7.64
N ASN A 131 0.16 11.70 8.42
CA ASN A 131 1.30 12.05 9.29
C ASN A 131 2.65 12.00 8.54
N THR A 132 2.74 12.66 7.37
CA THR A 132 3.91 12.73 6.48
C THR A 132 4.32 11.42 5.79
N LYS A 133 3.62 10.31 6.04
CA LYS A 133 3.85 9.04 5.32
C LYS A 133 2.94 9.00 4.10
N LYS A 134 3.52 8.84 2.93
CA LYS A 134 2.78 8.61 1.69
C LYS A 134 2.16 7.22 1.73
N LEU A 135 0.89 7.11 1.30
CA LEU A 135 0.13 5.86 1.43
C LEU A 135 0.03 5.10 0.11
N LEU A 136 -0.11 5.79 -1.03
CA LEU A 136 -0.42 5.18 -2.33
C LEU A 136 0.78 5.10 -3.29
N ASN A 137 1.96 5.56 -2.89
CA ASN A 137 3.15 5.58 -3.74
C ASN A 137 4.03 4.32 -3.61
N GLY A 138 3.55 3.27 -2.96
CA GLY A 138 4.27 2.01 -2.74
C GLY A 138 5.21 1.98 -1.52
N THR A 139 5.33 3.09 -0.76
CA THR A 139 6.19 3.09 0.44
C THR A 139 5.64 2.24 1.58
N VAL A 140 4.35 1.95 1.57
CA VAL A 140 3.62 1.11 2.54
C VAL A 140 3.39 -0.32 2.01
N ASP A 141 3.98 -0.67 0.88
CA ASP A 141 4.00 -2.03 0.36
C ASP A 141 5.38 -2.67 0.52
N ARG A 142 5.50 -3.98 0.31
CA ARG A 142 6.78 -4.69 0.34
C ARG A 142 7.74 -4.10 -0.68
N ARG A 143 8.92 -3.76 -0.22
CA ARG A 143 9.97 -3.27 -1.11
C ARG A 143 10.62 -4.43 -1.84
N SER A 144 10.83 -4.23 -3.11
CA SER A 144 11.60 -5.12 -3.95
C SER A 144 12.85 -4.41 -4.47
N TYR A 145 13.86 -5.18 -4.72
CA TYR A 145 15.09 -4.73 -5.36
C TYR A 145 15.37 -5.64 -6.55
N SER A 146 15.52 -5.05 -7.73
CA SER A 146 16.02 -5.73 -8.92
C SER A 146 17.51 -5.41 -9.08
N ASP A 147 18.32 -6.41 -9.36
CA ASP A 147 19.75 -6.25 -9.67
C ASP A 147 20.00 -5.68 -11.07
N ASN A 148 18.96 -5.58 -11.91
CA ASN A 148 19.03 -5.05 -13.25
C ASN A 148 17.95 -3.97 -13.50
N GLU A 149 18.39 -2.80 -13.97
CA GLU A 149 17.48 -1.66 -14.24
C GLU A 149 16.53 -1.91 -15.42
N LYS A 150 16.85 -2.86 -16.32
CA LYS A 150 16.00 -3.20 -17.47
C LYS A 150 14.75 -4.00 -17.09
N ILE A 151 14.71 -4.57 -15.89
CA ILE A 151 13.60 -5.36 -15.38
C ILE A 151 13.17 -4.74 -14.07
N GLN A 152 12.00 -4.09 -14.08
CA GLN A 152 11.44 -3.41 -12.91
C GLN A 152 10.17 -4.12 -12.44
N LEU A 153 10.09 -4.41 -11.14
CA LEU A 153 8.85 -4.90 -10.54
C LEU A 153 7.89 -3.72 -10.36
N ILE A 154 6.69 -3.85 -10.93
CA ILE A 154 5.64 -2.83 -10.84
C ILE A 154 4.69 -3.13 -9.69
N SER A 155 4.21 -4.37 -9.61
CA SER A 155 3.27 -4.78 -8.56
C SER A 155 3.51 -6.21 -8.11
N LEU A 156 3.14 -6.49 -6.86
CA LEU A 156 3.21 -7.83 -6.27
C LEU A 156 1.99 -8.10 -5.39
N SER A 157 1.48 -9.33 -5.42
CA SER A 157 0.38 -9.76 -4.55
C SER A 157 0.85 -10.13 -3.14
N ASP A 158 -0.08 -10.32 -2.21
CA ASP A 158 0.23 -10.67 -0.82
C ASP A 158 0.82 -12.05 -0.65
N SER A 159 0.46 -12.98 -1.53
CA SER A 159 0.92 -14.37 -1.51
C SER A 159 2.38 -14.52 -1.93
N VAL A 160 2.99 -13.47 -2.50
CA VAL A 160 4.42 -13.47 -2.85
C VAL A 160 5.26 -13.60 -1.59
N ALA A 161 6.09 -14.65 -1.51
CA ALA A 161 6.97 -14.89 -0.37
C ALA A 161 8.15 -13.90 -0.34
N ILE A 162 8.72 -13.70 0.85
CA ILE A 162 9.93 -12.88 1.03
C ILE A 162 11.13 -13.74 0.66
N THR A 163 11.51 -13.72 -0.62
CA THR A 163 12.61 -14.50 -1.17
C THR A 163 13.14 -13.85 -2.45
N GLU A 164 14.06 -14.50 -3.10
CA GLU A 164 14.62 -14.11 -4.38
C GLU A 164 13.87 -14.78 -5.52
N TYR A 165 13.59 -14.03 -6.57
CA TYR A 165 12.91 -14.48 -7.78
C TYR A 165 13.80 -14.16 -8.98
N ALA A 166 14.33 -15.17 -9.64
CA ALA A 166 15.18 -15.00 -10.80
C ALA A 166 14.39 -15.26 -12.08
N LEU A 167 14.54 -14.33 -13.03
CA LEU A 167 13.94 -14.43 -14.35
C LEU A 167 14.94 -13.97 -15.41
N SER A 168 14.83 -14.51 -16.60
CA SER A 168 15.68 -14.16 -17.74
C SER A 168 14.80 -13.76 -18.93
N VAL A 169 15.04 -12.57 -19.46
CA VAL A 169 14.42 -12.07 -20.69
C VAL A 169 15.35 -12.43 -21.83
N THR A 170 14.95 -13.41 -22.61
CA THR A 170 15.73 -13.94 -23.74
C THR A 170 15.53 -13.12 -25.00
N LYS A 171 14.41 -12.39 -25.12
CA LYS A 171 14.12 -11.49 -26.22
C LYS A 171 13.43 -10.24 -25.70
N ALA A 172 13.92 -9.08 -26.10
CA ALA A 172 13.30 -7.80 -25.75
C ALA A 172 11.98 -7.61 -26.52
N PRO A 173 10.99 -6.92 -25.91
CA PRO A 173 9.79 -6.54 -26.64
C PRO A 173 10.15 -5.53 -27.73
N GLN A 174 9.66 -5.76 -28.96
CA GLN A 174 9.94 -4.90 -30.09
C GLN A 174 8.65 -4.24 -30.58
N PRO A 175 8.70 -2.94 -30.95
CA PRO A 175 7.58 -2.26 -31.59
C PRO A 175 7.40 -2.82 -33.00
N ALA A 176 6.22 -2.61 -33.59
CA ALA A 176 6.06 -2.83 -35.01
C ALA A 176 6.86 -1.78 -35.77
N GLN A 177 7.64 -2.22 -36.72
CA GLN A 177 8.48 -1.34 -37.54
C GLN A 177 8.26 -1.61 -39.02
N VAL A 178 8.14 -0.54 -39.80
CA VAL A 178 8.08 -0.60 -41.27
C VAL A 178 9.01 0.46 -41.82
N GLU A 179 10.00 0.05 -42.59
CA GLU A 179 10.90 0.95 -43.28
C GLU A 179 10.52 1.06 -44.76
N THR A 180 10.49 2.30 -45.26
CA THR A 180 10.27 2.58 -46.67
C THR A 180 11.52 3.19 -47.29
N THR A 181 11.81 2.91 -48.55
CA THR A 181 12.96 3.48 -49.24
C THR A 181 12.48 4.49 -50.29
N ILE A 182 12.80 5.75 -50.11
CA ILE A 182 12.48 6.82 -51.06
C ILE A 182 13.44 6.74 -52.24
N PRO A 183 12.95 6.52 -53.48
CA PRO A 183 13.84 6.47 -54.65
C PRO A 183 14.59 7.79 -54.85
N GLY A 184 15.85 7.74 -55.16
CA GLY A 184 16.69 8.92 -55.38
C GLY A 184 16.25 9.80 -56.58
N SER A 185 15.25 9.35 -57.36
CA SER A 185 14.62 10.10 -58.43
C SER A 185 13.54 11.06 -57.95
N THR A 186 13.10 10.92 -56.66
CA THR A 186 12.02 11.76 -56.08
C THR A 186 12.61 13.11 -55.70
N SER A 187 12.03 14.18 -56.24
CA SER A 187 12.47 15.55 -55.93
C SER A 187 12.02 15.94 -54.51
N LYS A 188 12.98 16.22 -53.64
CA LYS A 188 12.73 16.52 -52.22
C LYS A 188 12.17 17.94 -51.96
N SER A 189 12.40 18.88 -52.87
CA SER A 189 11.98 20.30 -52.71
C SER A 189 10.96 20.77 -53.75
N ALA A 190 10.61 19.96 -54.76
CA ALA A 190 9.54 20.30 -55.71
C ALA A 190 8.27 19.52 -55.34
N ALA A 191 7.13 20.00 -55.86
CA ALA A 191 5.86 19.27 -55.73
C ALA A 191 6.01 17.86 -56.33
N LEU A 192 5.43 16.86 -55.63
CA LEU A 192 5.51 15.47 -56.06
C LEU A 192 4.76 15.19 -57.35
N GLY A 193 3.75 16.03 -57.69
CA GLY A 193 2.96 15.89 -58.94
C GLY A 193 1.98 14.73 -58.96
N TYR A 194 1.75 14.11 -57.83
CA TYR A 194 0.82 12.99 -57.65
C TYR A 194 -0.27 13.31 -56.66
N ASN A 195 -1.49 12.85 -56.90
CA ASN A 195 -2.58 12.92 -55.96
C ASN A 195 -2.99 11.49 -55.53
N GLY A 196 -3.43 11.36 -54.31
CA GLY A 196 -3.85 10.07 -53.79
C GLY A 196 -4.18 10.14 -52.29
N LYS A 197 -4.65 9.02 -51.77
CA LYS A 197 -4.85 8.84 -50.35
C LYS A 197 -3.85 7.82 -49.80
N ILE A 198 -3.29 8.09 -48.65
CA ILE A 198 -2.48 7.17 -47.86
C ILE A 198 -3.27 6.88 -46.61
N ALA A 199 -3.42 5.62 -46.26
CA ALA A 199 -4.00 5.19 -45.01
C ALA A 199 -2.87 4.59 -44.16
N ILE A 200 -2.75 5.04 -42.90
CA ILE A 200 -1.92 4.46 -41.86
C ILE A 200 -2.88 3.91 -40.82
N ASN A 201 -2.95 2.58 -40.69
CA ASN A 201 -3.97 1.89 -39.92
C ASN A 201 -5.38 2.43 -40.31
N GLU A 202 -6.14 2.97 -39.38
CA GLU A 202 -7.50 3.52 -39.64
C GLU A 202 -7.53 4.98 -40.13
N LYS A 203 -6.35 5.66 -40.19
CA LYS A 203 -6.27 7.09 -40.54
C LYS A 203 -5.97 7.31 -41.99
N GLU A 204 -6.90 7.92 -42.75
CA GLU A 204 -6.71 8.33 -44.15
C GLU A 204 -6.16 9.76 -44.26
N ILE A 205 -5.19 9.96 -45.14
CA ILE A 205 -4.55 11.25 -45.45
C ILE A 205 -4.72 11.53 -46.94
N GLU A 206 -5.15 12.71 -47.32
CA GLU A 206 -5.21 13.17 -48.68
C GLU A 206 -3.93 13.92 -49.08
N ILE A 207 -3.25 13.41 -50.11
CA ILE A 207 -2.07 14.03 -50.71
C ILE A 207 -2.49 14.71 -52.01
N LYS A 208 -2.06 15.96 -52.18
CA LYS A 208 -2.36 16.79 -53.35
C LYS A 208 -1.15 16.87 -54.30
N GLU A 209 -1.41 17.10 -55.56
CA GLU A 209 -0.35 17.26 -56.59
C GLU A 209 0.66 18.39 -56.25
N THR A 210 0.24 19.36 -55.45
CA THR A 210 1.03 20.53 -55.03
C THR A 210 1.93 20.23 -53.85
N ASP A 211 1.72 19.13 -53.15
CA ASP A 211 2.42 18.84 -51.91
C ASP A 211 3.86 18.45 -52.22
N THR A 212 4.79 19.00 -51.43
CA THR A 212 6.20 18.61 -51.44
C THR A 212 6.41 17.36 -50.56
N LEU A 213 7.57 16.72 -50.68
CA LEU A 213 7.93 15.59 -49.81
C LEU A 213 7.85 16.00 -48.31
N ASN A 214 8.24 17.24 -48.02
CA ASN A 214 8.16 17.74 -46.65
C ASN A 214 6.68 17.88 -46.14
N ASP A 215 5.80 18.38 -47.03
CA ASP A 215 4.36 18.50 -46.67
C ASP A 215 3.74 17.11 -46.47
N VAL A 216 4.11 16.13 -47.28
CA VAL A 216 3.66 14.75 -47.14
C VAL A 216 4.17 14.14 -45.83
N TYR A 217 5.47 14.36 -45.51
CA TYR A 217 6.04 13.89 -44.26
C TYR A 217 5.34 14.49 -43.03
N GLU A 218 5.09 15.81 -43.02
CA GLU A 218 4.37 16.44 -41.91
C GLU A 218 2.95 15.88 -41.74
N LYS A 219 2.24 15.65 -42.84
CA LYS A 219 0.92 15.01 -42.81
C LYS A 219 0.98 13.56 -42.32
N LEU A 220 2.00 12.79 -42.73
CA LEU A 220 2.20 11.40 -42.27
C LEU A 220 2.56 11.39 -40.78
N ARG A 221 3.38 12.34 -40.32
CA ARG A 221 3.75 12.48 -38.92
C ARG A 221 2.56 12.84 -38.04
N GLU A 222 1.74 13.81 -38.48
CA GLU A 222 0.51 14.23 -37.78
C GLU A 222 -0.50 13.07 -37.70
N ALA A 223 -0.72 12.37 -38.79
CA ALA A 223 -1.61 11.21 -38.81
C ALA A 223 -1.05 10.05 -38.00
N GLY A 224 0.25 9.77 -38.12
CA GLY A 224 0.93 8.75 -37.35
C GLY A 224 0.80 9.00 -35.83
N SER A 225 1.01 10.24 -35.38
CA SER A 225 0.85 10.58 -33.97
C SER A 225 -0.59 10.36 -33.44
N THR A 226 -1.60 10.40 -34.31
CA THR A 226 -2.99 10.10 -33.95
C THR A 226 -3.23 8.62 -33.69
N VAL A 227 -2.45 7.75 -34.33
CA VAL A 227 -2.55 6.28 -34.25
C VAL A 227 -1.35 5.62 -33.53
N ASP A 228 -0.64 6.38 -32.69
CA ASP A 228 0.54 5.95 -31.93
C ASP A 228 1.68 5.40 -32.77
N ILE A 229 1.84 5.92 -33.98
CA ILE A 229 2.95 5.59 -34.90
C ILE A 229 3.85 6.81 -35.05
N ASN A 230 5.10 6.65 -34.66
CA ASN A 230 6.14 7.64 -34.91
C ASN A 230 6.67 7.49 -36.35
N VAL A 231 6.66 8.58 -37.11
CA VAL A 231 7.24 8.62 -38.44
C VAL A 231 8.52 9.41 -38.41
N THR A 232 9.65 8.74 -38.68
CA THR A 232 10.97 9.37 -38.66
C THR A 232 11.64 9.25 -40.02
N PRO A 233 12.23 10.35 -40.56
CA PRO A 233 13.03 10.27 -41.79
C PRO A 233 14.35 9.60 -41.48
N THR A 234 14.78 8.66 -42.32
CA THR A 234 15.99 7.87 -42.15
C THR A 234 16.96 8.01 -43.32
N VAL A 235 18.25 7.83 -43.05
CA VAL A 235 19.33 7.64 -44.00
C VAL A 235 19.98 6.31 -43.75
N GLU A 236 20.35 5.60 -44.79
CA GLU A 236 21.13 4.36 -44.68
C GLU A 236 22.48 4.65 -44.01
N GLY A 237 22.67 4.19 -42.77
CA GLY A 237 23.93 4.34 -42.03
C GLY A 237 25.05 3.52 -42.61
N ALA A 238 26.29 3.78 -42.16
CA ALA A 238 27.47 3.08 -42.63
C ALA A 238 27.42 1.56 -42.36
N ASP A 239 26.63 1.13 -41.37
CA ASP A 239 26.47 -0.27 -40.96
C ASP A 239 25.21 -0.93 -41.57
N GLY A 240 24.47 -0.19 -42.44
CA GLY A 240 23.24 -0.66 -43.07
C GLY A 240 21.99 -0.53 -42.17
N GLU A 241 22.12 0.06 -40.98
CA GLU A 241 20.99 0.36 -40.09
C GLU A 241 20.44 1.78 -40.36
N PRO A 242 19.15 2.04 -40.21
CA PRO A 242 18.55 3.35 -40.45
C PRO A 242 18.97 4.34 -39.37
N GLU A 243 19.61 5.42 -39.77
CA GLU A 243 19.92 6.56 -38.90
C GLU A 243 18.91 7.69 -39.13
N THR A 244 18.53 8.38 -38.05
CA THR A 244 17.63 9.55 -38.12
C THR A 244 18.26 10.68 -38.91
N ALA A 245 17.52 11.25 -39.86
CA ALA A 245 17.98 12.30 -40.75
C ALA A 245 17.02 13.47 -40.84
N THR A 246 17.43 14.57 -41.49
CA THR A 246 16.48 15.57 -41.94
C THR A 246 15.78 15.08 -43.19
N ILE A 247 14.49 15.50 -43.40
CA ILE A 247 13.73 15.07 -44.59
C ILE A 247 14.46 15.42 -45.93
N ALA A 248 15.30 16.48 -45.91
CA ALA A 248 16.07 16.89 -47.05
C ALA A 248 17.17 15.85 -47.44
N ASP A 249 17.69 15.14 -46.49
CA ASP A 249 18.73 14.13 -46.68
C ASP A 249 18.17 12.70 -46.65
N ALA A 250 16.93 12.51 -46.23
CA ALA A 250 16.30 11.22 -46.03
C ALA A 250 16.32 10.34 -47.29
N THR A 251 16.68 9.08 -47.12
CA THR A 251 16.60 8.01 -48.12
C THR A 251 15.42 7.07 -47.83
N GLY A 252 14.78 7.18 -46.67
CA GLY A 252 13.64 6.38 -46.27
C GLY A 252 12.79 7.06 -45.19
N LEU A 253 11.66 6.45 -44.87
CA LEU A 253 10.86 6.77 -43.71
C LEU A 253 10.69 5.50 -42.88
N LEU A 254 10.95 5.60 -41.59
CA LEU A 254 10.71 4.57 -40.61
C LEU A 254 9.42 4.90 -39.89
N PHE A 255 8.51 3.96 -39.93
CA PHE A 255 7.25 3.95 -39.15
C PHE A 255 7.44 2.99 -37.99
N GLU A 256 7.26 3.46 -36.79
CA GLU A 256 7.46 2.68 -35.56
C GLU A 256 6.30 2.93 -34.60
N THR A 257 5.69 1.87 -34.08
CA THR A 257 4.67 2.01 -33.05
C THR A 257 5.28 2.45 -31.71
N THR A 258 4.53 3.25 -30.94
CA THR A 258 4.92 3.60 -29.56
C THR A 258 4.81 2.37 -28.67
N ASP A 259 3.76 1.59 -28.86
CA ASP A 259 3.52 0.33 -28.15
C ASP A 259 4.38 -0.79 -28.73
N LYS A 260 4.77 -1.73 -27.86
CA LYS A 260 5.56 -2.91 -28.19
C LYS A 260 4.73 -4.16 -28.00
N GLY A 261 5.13 -5.23 -28.67
CA GLY A 261 4.46 -6.51 -28.53
C GLY A 261 3.67 -6.91 -29.78
N ASP A 262 3.09 -8.09 -29.75
CA ASP A 262 2.39 -8.68 -30.92
C ASP A 262 1.06 -8.00 -31.23
N ASP A 263 0.47 -7.28 -30.28
CA ASP A 263 -0.72 -6.44 -30.46
C ASP A 263 -0.43 -5.14 -31.24
N ALA A 264 0.84 -4.73 -31.31
CA ALA A 264 1.26 -3.57 -32.07
C ALA A 264 1.39 -3.93 -33.54
N SER A 265 0.63 -3.25 -34.41
CA SER A 265 0.67 -3.48 -35.84
C SER A 265 0.64 -2.18 -36.63
N ILE A 266 1.33 -2.18 -37.76
CA ILE A 266 1.34 -1.08 -38.72
C ILE A 266 0.83 -1.64 -40.05
N GLU A 267 -0.18 -0.97 -40.62
CA GLU A 267 -0.65 -1.23 -41.97
C GLU A 267 -0.69 0.08 -42.76
N ILE A 268 0.05 0.14 -43.85
CA ILE A 268 0.11 1.33 -44.70
C ILE A 268 -0.40 0.97 -46.10
N TYR A 269 -1.43 1.66 -46.53
CA TYR A 269 -2.01 1.50 -47.87
C TYR A 269 -1.96 2.83 -48.64
N CYS A 270 -1.64 2.75 -49.91
CA CYS A 270 -1.67 3.88 -50.83
C CYS A 270 -2.59 3.59 -52.01
N THR A 271 -3.52 4.52 -52.29
CA THR A 271 -4.50 4.33 -53.42
C THR A 271 -3.93 4.60 -54.79
N ASN A 272 -2.81 5.37 -54.86
CA ASN A 272 -2.16 5.69 -56.14
C ASN A 272 -0.79 4.99 -56.22
N GLU A 273 -0.64 4.11 -57.22
CA GLU A 273 0.57 3.29 -57.42
C GLU A 273 1.84 4.15 -57.72
N GLU A 274 1.69 5.29 -58.41
CA GLU A 274 2.84 6.17 -58.71
C GLU A 274 3.28 6.96 -57.47
N LEU A 275 2.30 7.41 -56.64
CA LEU A 275 2.60 8.02 -55.32
C LEU A 275 3.27 6.99 -54.40
N ALA A 276 2.77 5.77 -54.39
CA ALA A 276 3.35 4.66 -53.61
C ALA A 276 4.81 4.40 -53.99
N LYS A 277 5.10 4.36 -55.26
CA LYS A 277 6.50 4.21 -55.77
C LYS A 277 7.38 5.40 -55.40
N ALA A 278 6.84 6.62 -55.46
CA ALA A 278 7.59 7.84 -55.11
C ALA A 278 7.97 7.91 -53.65
N LEU A 279 7.20 7.32 -52.77
CA LEU A 279 7.42 7.27 -51.31
C LEU A 279 8.07 5.94 -50.88
N GLY A 280 8.30 4.99 -51.81
CA GLY A 280 8.79 3.65 -51.44
C GLY A 280 7.79 2.78 -50.69
N ILE A 281 6.53 3.19 -50.68
CA ILE A 281 5.45 2.41 -50.08
C ILE A 281 4.91 1.46 -51.15
N SER A 282 5.19 0.15 -51.02
CA SER A 282 4.50 -0.82 -51.90
C SER A 282 3.00 -0.79 -51.55
N SER A 283 2.12 -1.18 -52.49
CA SER A 283 0.65 -1.16 -52.25
C SER A 283 0.24 -2.14 -51.14
N GLY A 284 0.42 -1.72 -49.86
CA GLY A 284 0.19 -2.49 -48.66
C GLY A 284 1.50 -3.04 -48.05
N ILE A 285 2.04 -2.28 -47.12
CA ILE A 285 3.15 -2.72 -46.25
C ILE A 285 2.59 -2.90 -44.86
N SER A 286 2.89 -4.04 -44.21
CA SER A 286 2.51 -4.32 -42.84
C SER A 286 3.73 -4.71 -42.00
N GLY A 287 3.75 -4.24 -40.76
CA GLY A 287 4.70 -4.65 -39.73
C GLY A 287 3.94 -5.08 -38.50
N ALA A 288 4.46 -6.06 -37.78
CA ALA A 288 3.95 -6.48 -36.48
C ALA A 288 5.07 -6.40 -35.44
N GLY A 289 4.75 -5.97 -34.25
CA GLY A 289 5.65 -6.01 -33.13
C GLY A 289 5.87 -7.43 -32.60
N VAL A 290 6.72 -7.55 -31.62
CA VAL A 290 7.06 -8.86 -31.04
C VAL A 290 7.08 -8.74 -29.52
N ASP A 291 6.41 -9.65 -28.85
CA ASP A 291 6.41 -9.75 -27.40
C ASP A 291 7.77 -10.12 -26.83
N ALA A 292 7.99 -9.76 -25.59
CA ALA A 292 9.12 -10.25 -24.83
C ALA A 292 9.07 -11.78 -24.71
N GLU A 293 10.23 -12.44 -24.70
CA GLU A 293 10.32 -13.85 -24.35
C GLU A 293 10.99 -13.99 -22.98
N VAL A 294 10.28 -14.54 -22.00
CA VAL A 294 10.73 -14.62 -20.62
C VAL A 294 10.75 -16.06 -20.14
N THR A 295 11.84 -16.43 -19.48
CA THR A 295 11.99 -17.72 -18.81
C THR A 295 12.15 -17.49 -17.31
N LEU A 296 11.41 -18.28 -16.52
CA LEU A 296 11.48 -18.25 -15.07
C LEU A 296 12.48 -19.28 -14.55
N ASP A 297 13.25 -18.91 -13.55
CA ASP A 297 14.08 -19.88 -12.82
C ASP A 297 13.27 -20.51 -11.68
N TYR A 298 12.84 -21.74 -11.88
CA TYR A 298 12.07 -22.54 -10.91
C TYR A 298 12.93 -23.09 -9.75
N THR A 299 14.21 -22.77 -9.70
CA THR A 299 15.08 -23.10 -8.57
C THR A 299 15.08 -22.04 -7.48
N THR A 300 14.57 -20.85 -7.81
CA THR A 300 14.35 -19.72 -6.91
C THR A 300 12.88 -19.67 -6.44
N GLY A 301 12.37 -18.54 -6.04
CA GLY A 301 11.02 -18.39 -5.44
C GLY A 301 9.83 -18.80 -6.33
N PHE A 302 10.01 -18.95 -7.65
CA PHE A 302 8.91 -19.34 -8.54
C PHE A 302 8.57 -20.84 -8.44
N ALA A 303 7.29 -21.16 -8.32
CA ALA A 303 6.82 -22.52 -8.41
C ALA A 303 6.76 -23.00 -9.87
N ARG A 304 6.83 -24.32 -10.07
CA ARG A 304 6.75 -24.92 -11.42
C ARG A 304 5.36 -24.78 -12.08
N THR A 305 4.37 -24.39 -11.31
CA THR A 305 2.99 -24.11 -11.78
C THR A 305 2.79 -22.68 -12.22
N ALA A 306 3.79 -21.81 -11.98
CA ALA A 306 3.73 -20.43 -12.38
C ALA A 306 3.60 -20.29 -13.90
N THR A 307 2.64 -19.48 -14.33
CA THR A 307 2.37 -19.15 -15.73
C THR A 307 2.77 -17.72 -16.02
N VAL A 308 3.31 -17.50 -17.21
CA VAL A 308 3.72 -16.17 -17.67
C VAL A 308 2.71 -15.72 -18.72
N SER A 309 2.15 -14.53 -18.53
CA SER A 309 1.38 -13.79 -19.54
C SER A 309 2.17 -12.56 -19.92
N ILE A 310 2.34 -12.33 -21.19
CA ILE A 310 3.11 -11.21 -21.72
C ILE A 310 2.15 -10.33 -22.51
N ASP A 311 2.32 -9.03 -22.37
CA ASP A 311 1.57 -7.99 -23.04
C ASP A 311 2.54 -6.85 -23.30
N GLY A 312 3.15 -6.87 -24.47
CA GLY A 312 4.19 -5.93 -24.87
C GLY A 312 5.42 -5.94 -23.95
N ASP A 313 5.63 -4.87 -23.22
CA ASP A 313 6.71 -4.71 -22.26
C ASP A 313 6.32 -5.12 -20.82
N TYR A 314 5.06 -5.52 -20.61
CA TYR A 314 4.54 -5.99 -19.32
C TYR A 314 4.50 -7.51 -19.25
N VAL A 315 5.18 -8.05 -18.28
CA VAL A 315 5.23 -9.49 -17.98
C VAL A 315 4.53 -9.76 -16.66
N THR A 316 3.45 -10.50 -16.71
CA THR A 316 2.69 -10.90 -15.53
C THR A 316 2.91 -12.37 -15.24
N VAL A 317 3.49 -12.68 -14.09
CA VAL A 317 3.65 -14.05 -13.59
C VAL A 317 2.53 -14.33 -12.61
N THR A 318 1.74 -15.37 -12.86
CA THR A 318 0.64 -15.81 -12.00
C THR A 318 0.81 -17.26 -11.60
N ASP A 319 0.39 -17.59 -10.37
CA ASP A 319 0.40 -18.96 -9.86
C ASP A 319 -0.81 -19.21 -8.95
N VAL A 320 -0.89 -20.38 -8.32
CA VAL A 320 -1.92 -20.73 -7.34
C VAL A 320 -1.89 -19.77 -6.15
N ASP A 321 -2.98 -19.73 -5.37
CA ASP A 321 -3.13 -18.92 -4.17
C ASP A 321 -3.01 -17.39 -4.40
N ASP A 322 -3.49 -16.90 -5.55
CA ASP A 322 -3.49 -15.48 -5.92
C ASP A 322 -2.08 -14.89 -6.01
N PHE A 323 -1.06 -15.72 -6.31
CA PHE A 323 0.29 -15.24 -6.58
C PHE A 323 0.30 -14.48 -7.90
N LYS A 324 0.68 -13.19 -7.86
CA LYS A 324 0.80 -12.33 -9.03
C LYS A 324 1.99 -11.39 -8.85
N MET A 325 2.86 -11.36 -9.84
CA MET A 325 3.96 -10.39 -9.95
C MET A 325 3.92 -9.78 -11.35
N LYS A 326 3.92 -8.45 -11.45
CA LYS A 326 3.94 -7.72 -12.73
C LYS A 326 5.27 -7.00 -12.89
N PHE A 327 5.96 -7.27 -13.96
CA PHE A 327 7.24 -6.69 -14.31
C PHE A 327 7.13 -5.82 -15.55
N LYS A 328 7.91 -4.75 -15.64
CA LYS A 328 8.16 -3.99 -16.86
C LYS A 328 9.53 -4.36 -17.37
N VAL A 329 9.60 -4.76 -18.63
CA VAL A 329 10.82 -5.23 -19.30
C VAL A 329 11.20 -4.26 -20.41
N GLN A 330 12.41 -3.71 -20.34
CA GLN A 330 12.89 -2.73 -21.32
C GLN A 330 13.95 -3.29 -22.27
N GLY A 331 14.41 -4.52 -22.04
CA GLY A 331 15.45 -5.12 -22.88
C GLY A 331 15.85 -6.51 -22.41
N GLU A 332 16.69 -7.19 -23.21
CA GLU A 332 17.27 -8.48 -22.84
C GLU A 332 18.14 -8.34 -21.61
N ALA A 333 17.86 -9.13 -20.60
CA ALA A 333 18.58 -9.15 -19.33
C ALA A 333 18.20 -10.37 -18.49
N GLU A 334 19.13 -10.77 -17.63
CA GLU A 334 18.83 -11.62 -16.46
C GLU A 334 18.68 -10.71 -15.25
N ALA A 335 17.70 -10.97 -14.43
CA ALA A 335 17.50 -10.24 -13.18
C ALA A 335 17.07 -11.16 -12.04
N THR A 336 17.60 -10.85 -10.87
CA THR A 336 17.14 -11.41 -9.61
C THR A 336 16.40 -10.32 -8.84
N VAL A 337 15.13 -10.54 -8.64
CA VAL A 337 14.28 -9.63 -7.86
C VAL A 337 14.14 -10.16 -6.44
N THR A 338 14.72 -9.43 -5.50
CA THR A 338 14.65 -9.76 -4.07
C THR A 338 13.48 -9.01 -3.44
N VAL A 339 12.52 -9.76 -2.87
CA VAL A 339 11.39 -9.20 -2.12
C VAL A 339 11.77 -9.11 -0.65
N LEU A 340 11.69 -7.91 -0.09
CA LEU A 340 12.09 -7.62 1.28
C LEU A 340 10.88 -7.55 2.22
N LYS A 341 11.10 -7.83 3.50
CA LYS A 341 10.09 -7.61 4.55
C LYS A 341 9.84 -6.12 4.83
N ALA A 342 10.73 -5.24 4.41
CA ALA A 342 10.64 -3.80 4.65
C ALA A 342 9.55 -3.16 3.78
N GLY A 343 8.86 -2.17 4.35
CA GLY A 343 7.86 -1.35 3.66
C GLY A 343 6.49 -1.38 4.30
N PRO A 344 5.89 -2.56 4.54
CA PRO A 344 4.57 -2.63 5.16
C PRO A 344 4.50 -1.91 6.51
N MET A 345 3.31 -1.45 6.85
CA MET A 345 3.07 -0.80 8.13
C MET A 345 2.70 -1.84 9.19
N ASP A 346 3.60 -2.08 10.15
CA ASP A 346 3.34 -2.94 11.29
C ASP A 346 2.63 -2.15 12.40
N LEU A 347 1.39 -2.51 12.68
CA LEU A 347 0.60 -1.96 13.78
C LEU A 347 0.74 -2.86 15.01
N GLN A 348 1.24 -2.33 16.12
CA GLN A 348 1.28 -3.05 17.39
C GLN A 348 -0.12 -3.08 18.01
N ILE A 349 -0.82 -4.20 17.88
CA ILE A 349 -2.20 -4.44 18.32
C ILE A 349 -2.31 -5.34 19.56
N GLY A 350 -1.25 -5.43 20.33
CA GLY A 350 -1.24 -6.19 21.60
C GLY A 350 -0.20 -5.69 22.57
N ALA A 351 -0.32 -6.10 23.85
CA ALA A 351 0.53 -5.65 24.94
C ALA A 351 1.94 -6.28 24.95
N ASN A 352 2.18 -7.33 24.16
CA ASN A 352 3.44 -8.07 24.15
C ASN A 352 4.16 -7.96 22.82
N GLU A 353 5.46 -8.24 22.81
CA GLU A 353 6.29 -8.31 21.61
C GLU A 353 5.72 -9.29 20.57
N GLY A 354 5.77 -8.93 19.30
CA GLY A 354 5.32 -9.75 18.18
C GLY A 354 3.80 -9.79 17.96
N GLN A 355 3.03 -9.07 18.76
CA GLN A 355 1.57 -8.94 18.56
C GLN A 355 1.27 -7.79 17.60
N THR A 356 1.73 -7.91 16.35
CA THR A 356 1.57 -6.92 15.31
C THR A 356 0.59 -7.40 14.23
N MET A 357 -0.01 -6.45 13.53
CA MET A 357 -0.76 -6.64 12.30
C MET A 357 -0.07 -5.87 11.18
N GLU A 358 0.31 -6.57 10.15
CA GLU A 358 0.88 -5.99 8.93
C GLU A 358 -0.26 -5.44 8.06
N VAL A 359 -0.18 -4.16 7.71
CA VAL A 359 -1.07 -3.48 6.75
C VAL A 359 -0.26 -3.11 5.53
N ARG A 360 -0.73 -3.53 4.36
CA ARG A 360 -0.10 -3.28 3.07
C ARG A 360 -1.04 -2.47 2.19
N ILE A 361 -0.48 -1.42 1.58
CA ILE A 361 -1.17 -0.59 0.61
C ILE A 361 -0.28 -0.58 -0.64
N PRO A 362 -0.69 -1.24 -1.73
CA PRO A 362 0.10 -1.27 -2.95
C PRO A 362 0.19 0.11 -3.59
N LYS A 363 1.16 0.29 -4.46
CA LYS A 363 1.28 1.49 -5.29
C LYS A 363 0.09 1.55 -6.25
N VAL A 364 -0.52 2.73 -6.35
CA VAL A 364 -1.63 2.99 -7.28
C VAL A 364 -1.29 4.23 -8.08
N ASP A 365 -0.82 4.03 -9.30
CA ASP A 365 -0.55 5.07 -10.29
C ASP A 365 -0.91 4.57 -11.69
N THR A 366 -0.78 5.41 -12.68
CA THR A 366 -1.12 5.08 -14.06
C THR A 366 -0.30 3.93 -14.64
N ASP A 367 0.97 3.75 -14.20
CA ASP A 367 1.83 2.66 -14.62
C ASP A 367 1.37 1.32 -14.05
N THR A 368 1.02 1.27 -12.75
CA THR A 368 0.55 0.04 -12.10
C THR A 368 -0.82 -0.38 -12.62
N LEU A 369 -1.69 0.59 -12.89
CA LEU A 369 -3.03 0.37 -13.42
C LEU A 369 -3.03 0.08 -14.93
N GLY A 370 -1.90 0.34 -15.63
CA GLY A 370 -1.78 0.16 -17.07
C GLY A 370 -2.52 1.23 -17.89
N THR A 371 -2.82 2.39 -17.29
CA THR A 371 -3.57 3.47 -17.95
C THR A 371 -2.67 4.54 -18.58
N ALA A 372 -1.34 4.45 -18.35
CA ALA A 372 -0.38 5.47 -18.77
C ALA A 372 -0.26 5.63 -20.31
N VAL A 373 -0.47 4.56 -21.05
CA VAL A 373 -0.30 4.50 -22.52
C VAL A 373 -1.63 4.36 -23.26
N VAL A 374 -2.77 4.62 -22.60
CA VAL A 374 -4.07 4.46 -23.22
C VAL A 374 -4.36 5.60 -24.19
N ASN A 375 -4.69 5.23 -25.45
CA ASN A 375 -5.07 6.12 -26.51
C ASN A 375 -6.51 5.85 -26.94
N VAL A 376 -7.28 6.91 -27.20
CA VAL A 376 -8.69 6.85 -27.67
C VAL A 376 -8.92 7.64 -28.95
N ASN A 377 -7.84 8.01 -29.66
CA ASN A 377 -7.92 8.82 -30.90
C ASN A 377 -8.52 8.04 -32.08
N THR A 378 -8.49 6.69 -32.03
CA THR A 378 -9.17 5.87 -33.03
C THR A 378 -10.33 5.09 -32.39
N GLN A 379 -11.25 4.59 -33.24
CA GLN A 379 -12.38 3.80 -32.75
C GLN A 379 -11.90 2.46 -32.14
N GLU A 380 -10.89 1.83 -32.74
CA GLU A 380 -10.35 0.55 -32.29
C GLU A 380 -9.61 0.70 -30.96
N SER A 381 -8.71 1.69 -30.86
CA SER A 381 -7.98 1.97 -29.62
C SER A 381 -8.92 2.37 -28.48
N ALA A 382 -9.98 3.13 -28.77
CA ALA A 382 -11.01 3.46 -27.78
C ALA A 382 -11.77 2.21 -27.28
N GLN A 383 -12.00 1.20 -28.11
CA GLN A 383 -12.59 -0.06 -27.68
C GLN A 383 -11.65 -0.87 -26.78
N LYS A 384 -10.36 -0.92 -27.09
CA LYS A 384 -9.33 -1.54 -26.24
C LYS A 384 -9.24 -0.82 -24.88
N ALA A 385 -9.26 0.52 -24.88
CA ALA A 385 -9.24 1.36 -23.69
C ALA A 385 -10.35 1.04 -22.69
N ILE A 386 -11.57 0.70 -23.16
CA ILE A 386 -12.67 0.31 -22.28
C ILE A 386 -12.29 -0.88 -21.41
N THR A 387 -11.64 -1.89 -22.00
CA THR A 387 -11.21 -3.09 -21.26
C THR A 387 -10.07 -2.78 -20.29
N ILE A 388 -9.14 -1.92 -20.67
CA ILE A 388 -8.03 -1.50 -19.80
C ILE A 388 -8.57 -0.77 -18.56
N PHE A 389 -9.47 0.20 -18.74
CA PHE A 389 -10.08 0.91 -17.61
C PHE A 389 -10.97 0.01 -16.75
N GLU A 390 -11.66 -0.99 -17.35
CA GLU A 390 -12.42 -1.95 -16.57
C GLU A 390 -11.52 -2.82 -15.69
N ASN A 391 -10.38 -3.26 -16.21
CA ASN A 391 -9.38 -3.99 -15.44
C ASN A 391 -8.80 -3.12 -14.31
N ALA A 392 -8.49 -1.85 -14.58
CA ALA A 392 -8.00 -0.90 -13.58
C ALA A 392 -9.01 -0.67 -12.45
N ILE A 393 -10.31 -0.51 -12.79
CA ILE A 393 -11.40 -0.39 -11.81
C ILE A 393 -11.49 -1.64 -10.93
N GLN A 394 -11.38 -2.83 -11.52
CA GLN A 394 -11.39 -4.09 -10.77
C GLN A 394 -10.18 -4.18 -9.81
N GLU A 395 -9.01 -3.74 -10.24
CA GLU A 395 -7.80 -3.75 -9.40
C GLU A 395 -7.94 -2.77 -8.21
N VAL A 396 -8.39 -1.53 -8.44
CA VAL A 396 -8.65 -0.57 -7.37
C VAL A 396 -9.72 -1.07 -6.41
N SER A 397 -10.81 -1.66 -6.93
CA SER A 397 -11.88 -2.24 -6.12
C SER A 397 -11.38 -3.41 -5.26
N ALA A 398 -10.49 -4.26 -5.78
CA ALA A 398 -9.85 -5.34 -5.01
C ALA A 398 -8.97 -4.79 -3.87
N ILE A 399 -8.22 -3.72 -4.13
CA ILE A 399 -7.41 -3.03 -3.10
C ILE A 399 -8.34 -2.48 -2.02
N ARG A 400 -9.43 -1.79 -2.37
CA ARG A 400 -10.42 -1.24 -1.42
C ARG A 400 -11.06 -2.35 -0.58
N ALA A 401 -11.47 -3.45 -1.21
CA ALA A 401 -12.03 -4.60 -0.49
C ALA A 401 -11.06 -5.17 0.56
N LYS A 402 -9.77 -5.20 0.23
CA LYS A 402 -8.72 -5.63 1.15
C LYS A 402 -8.51 -4.64 2.31
N LEU A 403 -8.52 -3.34 2.04
CA LEU A 403 -8.48 -2.31 3.08
C LEU A 403 -9.67 -2.42 4.03
N GLY A 404 -10.88 -2.64 3.50
CA GLY A 404 -12.07 -2.92 4.30
C GLY A 404 -11.94 -4.18 5.17
N ALA A 405 -11.28 -5.24 4.66
CA ALA A 405 -10.99 -6.43 5.46
C ALA A 405 -9.98 -6.14 6.60
N TYR A 406 -8.97 -5.31 6.36
CA TYR A 406 -8.05 -4.86 7.42
C TYR A 406 -8.78 -4.02 8.48
N GLN A 407 -9.67 -3.10 8.08
CA GLN A 407 -10.48 -2.31 9.00
C GLN A 407 -11.34 -3.22 9.90
N ASN A 408 -12.09 -4.16 9.33
CA ASN A 408 -12.89 -5.11 10.09
C ASN A 408 -12.05 -5.92 11.10
N ARG A 409 -10.86 -6.37 10.70
CA ARG A 409 -9.94 -7.08 11.59
C ARG A 409 -9.46 -6.20 12.74
N LEU A 410 -9.15 -4.93 12.49
CA LEU A 410 -8.75 -3.98 13.53
C LEU A 410 -9.91 -3.69 14.50
N GLU A 411 -11.14 -3.51 14.02
CA GLU A 411 -12.32 -3.32 14.85
C GLU A 411 -12.59 -4.54 15.77
N HIS A 412 -12.47 -5.74 15.24
CA HIS A 412 -12.56 -6.96 16.05
C HIS A 412 -11.41 -7.07 17.07
N SER A 413 -10.21 -6.63 16.70
CA SER A 413 -9.06 -6.59 17.62
C SER A 413 -9.30 -5.58 18.74
N ILE A 414 -9.81 -4.38 18.45
CA ILE A 414 -10.16 -3.35 19.46
C ILE A 414 -11.18 -3.93 20.44
N ASN A 415 -12.25 -4.57 19.95
CA ASN A 415 -13.26 -5.18 20.81
C ASN A 415 -12.66 -6.25 21.72
N SER A 416 -11.80 -7.11 21.19
CA SER A 416 -11.11 -8.16 21.98
C SER A 416 -10.15 -7.56 23.02
N LEU A 417 -9.41 -6.51 22.67
CA LEU A 417 -8.50 -5.79 23.56
C LEU A 417 -9.27 -5.13 24.72
N ASN A 418 -10.39 -4.48 24.43
CA ASN A 418 -11.22 -3.82 25.42
C ASN A 418 -11.82 -4.85 26.41
N ILE A 419 -12.36 -5.97 25.92
CA ILE A 419 -12.86 -7.06 26.78
C ILE A 419 -11.74 -7.65 27.64
N SER A 420 -10.55 -7.82 27.06
CA SER A 420 -9.37 -8.31 27.81
C SER A 420 -8.93 -7.33 28.89
N ALA A 421 -8.93 -6.03 28.60
CA ALA A 421 -8.60 -4.98 29.56
C ALA A 421 -9.63 -4.92 30.70
N GLU A 422 -10.91 -5.05 30.39
CA GLU A 422 -12.00 -5.12 31.39
C GLU A 422 -11.84 -6.33 32.32
N ASN A 423 -11.63 -7.52 31.76
CA ASN A 423 -11.40 -8.74 32.54
C ASN A 423 -10.15 -8.65 33.44
N LEU A 424 -9.07 -8.05 32.94
CA LEU A 424 -7.86 -7.82 33.74
C LEU A 424 -8.08 -6.79 34.82
N THR A 425 -8.87 -5.73 34.56
CA THR A 425 -9.23 -4.72 35.55
C THR A 425 -10.08 -5.34 36.68
N GLU A 426 -11.05 -6.19 36.35
CA GLU A 426 -11.81 -6.93 37.32
C GLU A 426 -10.92 -7.88 38.15
N ALA A 427 -9.98 -8.57 37.52
CA ALA A 427 -9.01 -9.42 38.22
C ALA A 427 -8.07 -8.61 39.12
N LEU A 428 -7.62 -7.44 38.67
CA LEU A 428 -6.81 -6.49 39.44
C LEU A 428 -7.57 -6.02 40.68
N SER A 429 -8.84 -5.61 40.53
CA SER A 429 -9.71 -5.22 41.62
C SER A 429 -9.82 -6.30 42.71
N ARG A 430 -10.01 -7.56 42.31
CA ARG A 430 -10.01 -8.70 43.27
C ARG A 430 -8.68 -8.89 44.00
N VAL A 431 -7.55 -8.54 43.39
CA VAL A 431 -6.23 -8.68 44.02
C VAL A 431 -5.90 -7.49 44.91
N GLU A 432 -6.14 -6.27 44.47
CA GLU A 432 -5.61 -5.05 45.07
C GLU A 432 -6.63 -4.29 45.89
N ASP A 433 -7.92 -4.29 45.53
CA ASP A 433 -8.95 -3.49 46.18
C ASP A 433 -9.36 -4.05 47.54
N VAL A 434 -9.79 -3.17 48.42
CA VAL A 434 -10.31 -3.52 49.75
C VAL A 434 -11.84 -3.55 49.73
N ASP A 435 -12.43 -4.55 50.38
CA ASP A 435 -13.82 -4.53 50.74
C ASP A 435 -14.06 -3.50 51.85
N MET A 436 -14.51 -2.32 51.48
CA MET A 436 -14.72 -1.19 52.38
C MET A 436 -15.65 -1.53 53.54
N ALA A 437 -16.71 -2.34 53.35
CA ALA A 437 -17.65 -2.70 54.39
C ALA A 437 -16.96 -3.59 55.44
N LYS A 438 -16.20 -4.57 55.03
CA LYS A 438 -15.46 -5.47 55.89
C LYS A 438 -14.34 -4.76 56.63
N GLU A 439 -13.61 -3.88 55.95
CA GLU A 439 -12.50 -3.12 56.57
C GLU A 439 -13.03 -2.08 57.58
N MET A 440 -14.19 -1.43 57.32
CA MET A 440 -14.86 -0.55 58.32
C MET A 440 -15.26 -1.31 59.59
N VAL A 441 -15.76 -2.55 59.49
CA VAL A 441 -16.03 -3.39 60.63
C VAL A 441 -14.75 -3.69 61.41
N THR A 442 -13.64 -4.01 60.67
CA THR A 442 -12.34 -4.27 61.28
C THR A 442 -11.80 -3.02 61.97
N TYR A 443 -11.90 -1.85 61.36
CA TYR A 443 -11.50 -0.57 61.90
C TYR A 443 -12.24 -0.23 63.19
N THR A 444 -13.60 -0.33 63.18
CA THR A 444 -14.43 -0.06 64.36
C THR A 444 -14.11 -1.06 65.50
N GLN A 445 -13.87 -2.33 65.19
CA GLN A 445 -13.47 -3.33 66.16
C GLN A 445 -12.09 -2.96 66.80
N GLN A 446 -11.10 -2.58 65.99
CA GLN A 446 -9.79 -2.15 66.52
C GLN A 446 -9.89 -0.87 67.34
N GLN A 447 -10.76 0.08 66.95
CA GLN A 447 -11.01 1.30 67.69
C GLN A 447 -11.59 1.02 69.06
N VAL A 448 -12.60 0.12 69.16
CA VAL A 448 -13.18 -0.31 70.46
C VAL A 448 -12.17 -1.06 71.30
N LEU A 449 -11.35 -1.93 70.67
CA LEU A 449 -10.26 -2.62 71.37
C LEU A 449 -9.16 -1.66 71.89
N SER A 450 -8.83 -0.62 71.14
CA SER A 450 -7.90 0.44 71.57
C SER A 450 -8.44 1.21 72.80
N GLN A 451 -9.75 1.60 72.75
CA GLN A 451 -10.38 2.27 73.88
C GLN A 451 -10.42 1.36 75.13
N SER A 452 -10.81 0.09 74.93
CA SER A 452 -10.86 -0.91 76.04
C SER A 452 -9.46 -1.20 76.56
N GLY A 453 -8.44 -1.29 75.69
CA GLY A 453 -7.06 -1.46 76.06
C GLY A 453 -6.50 -0.32 76.92
N ASN A 454 -6.85 0.93 76.59
CA ASN A 454 -6.50 2.11 77.40
C ASN A 454 -7.12 2.03 78.76
N ALA A 455 -8.39 1.65 78.88
CA ALA A 455 -9.07 1.48 80.19
C ALA A 455 -8.44 0.35 81.02
N MET A 456 -8.10 -0.79 80.37
CA MET A 456 -7.40 -1.90 81.04
C MET A 456 -5.98 -1.55 81.47
N LEU A 457 -5.25 -0.72 80.69
CA LEU A 457 -3.95 -0.22 81.06
C LEU A 457 -4.02 0.68 82.30
N ALA A 458 -5.01 1.60 82.38
CA ALA A 458 -5.26 2.42 83.55
C ALA A 458 -5.57 1.53 84.79
N GLN A 459 -6.44 0.54 84.66
CA GLN A 459 -6.79 -0.42 85.71
C GLN A 459 -5.57 -1.25 86.18
N ALA A 460 -4.69 -1.65 85.23
CA ALA A 460 -3.49 -2.40 85.54
C ALA A 460 -2.45 -1.54 86.34
N ASN A 461 -2.42 -0.24 86.08
CA ASN A 461 -1.54 0.71 86.79
C ASN A 461 -2.09 1.07 88.19
N GLU A 462 -3.37 1.06 88.45
CA GLU A 462 -3.98 1.29 89.78
C GLU A 462 -3.72 0.14 90.76
N ARG A 463 -3.62 -1.12 90.31
CA ARG A 463 -3.40 -2.27 91.15
C ARG A 463 -2.10 -2.16 92.04
N PRO A 464 -0.93 -1.80 91.52
CA PRO A 464 0.26 -1.61 92.38
C PRO A 464 0.13 -0.46 93.41
N GLN A 465 -0.59 0.62 92.99
CA GLN A 465 -0.81 1.80 93.87
C GLN A 465 -1.74 1.46 95.04
N SER A 466 -2.81 0.69 94.77
CA SER A 466 -3.73 0.26 95.89
C SER A 466 -3.02 -0.67 96.86
N ILE A 467 -2.08 -1.47 96.41
CA ILE A 467 -1.29 -2.34 97.29
C ILE A 467 -0.24 -1.51 98.09
N LEU A 468 0.33 -0.50 97.43
CA LEU A 468 1.29 0.38 98.12
C LEU A 468 0.59 1.21 99.22
N SER A 469 -0.69 1.66 99.00
CA SER A 469 -1.48 2.35 100.00
C SER A 469 -1.88 1.46 101.14
N LEU A 470 -2.14 0.16 100.94
CA LEU A 470 -2.41 -0.85 101.94
C LEU A 470 -1.15 -1.22 102.78
N LEU A 471 0.04 -1.03 102.24
CA LEU A 471 1.36 -1.25 102.96
C LEU A 471 1.80 -0.02 103.73
N GLN A 472 1.24 1.15 103.50
CA GLN A 472 1.50 2.42 104.16
C GLN A 472 0.47 2.79 105.26
N SER A 473 -0.62 2.07 105.26
CA SER A 473 -1.66 2.10 106.35
C SER A 473 -1.37 1.01 107.42
#